data_689b17314564c0ce5e4bd3b3c6b81859
#
_entry.id   689b17314564c0ce5e4bd3b3c6b81859
#
_cell.length_a   1.000
_cell.length_b   1.000
_cell.length_c   1.000
_cell.angle_alpha   90.00
_cell.angle_beta   90.00
_cell.angle_gamma   90.00
#
_symmetry.space_group_name_H-M   'P 1'
#
loop_
_entity.id
_entity.type
_entity.pdbx_description
1 polymer ?
#
loop_
_entity_poly.entity_id
_entity_poly.type
_entity_poly.pdbx_seq_one_letter_code
_entity_poly.pdbx_strand_id
1 'polypeptide(L)'
;MPTALAALVLAAVGGCAADPGPHVEGAAPAIDRDSRPLYVSDAAGEPLQRPERFAVTEFTSLTGLRWESWGDSRARADGLVSGTWCLPDCEGGHPATVELHTPAVRERVAYYTRVTVDAEGLPPEQTAELEDLQLYAPFR
;
A
#
# COMPACT_ATOMS: atom_id res chain seq x y z
N MET A 1 -87.93 -24.44 -18.85
CA MET A 1 -87.25 -23.46 -18.03
C MET A 1 -85.81 -23.84 -17.98
N PRO A 2 -84.90 -23.21 -18.70
CA PRO A 2 -83.50 -23.48 -18.63
C PRO A 2 -82.78 -22.42 -17.77
N THR A 3 -82.14 -22.90 -16.75
CA THR A 3 -81.27 -22.13 -15.88
C THR A 3 -79.88 -21.98 -16.54
N ALA A 4 -79.48 -20.76 -16.79
CA ALA A 4 -78.11 -20.43 -17.30
C ALA A 4 -77.10 -20.41 -16.17
N LEU A 5 -76.10 -21.28 -16.24
CA LEU A 5 -74.94 -21.21 -15.39
C LEU A 5 -73.92 -20.29 -16.05
N ALA A 6 -73.58 -19.19 -15.38
CA ALA A 6 -72.46 -18.32 -15.74
C ALA A 6 -71.20 -18.87 -15.12
N ALA A 7 -70.22 -19.26 -15.93
CA ALA A 7 -68.91 -19.66 -15.49
C ALA A 7 -67.99 -18.41 -15.36
N LEU A 8 -67.62 -18.15 -14.14
CA LEU A 8 -66.61 -17.06 -13.82
C LEU A 8 -65.22 -17.62 -14.01
N VAL A 9 -64.52 -17.16 -15.02
CA VAL A 9 -63.07 -17.48 -15.20
C VAL A 9 -62.26 -16.47 -14.42
N LEU A 10 -61.65 -16.89 -13.32
CA LEU A 10 -60.61 -16.13 -12.61
C LEU A 10 -59.28 -16.26 -13.36
N ALA A 11 -58.85 -15.20 -13.99
CA ALA A 11 -57.50 -15.10 -14.50
C ALA A 11 -56.54 -14.77 -13.32
N ALA A 12 -55.75 -15.74 -12.90
CA ALA A 12 -54.65 -15.51 -11.97
C ALA A 12 -53.48 -14.80 -12.71
N VAL A 13 -53.30 -13.52 -12.44
CA VAL A 13 -52.13 -12.78 -12.88
C VAL A 13 -50.98 -13.15 -11.94
N GLY A 14 -50.13 -14.07 -12.38
CA GLY A 14 -48.85 -14.37 -11.71
C GLY A 14 -47.91 -13.18 -11.84
N GLY A 15 -47.84 -12.36 -10.80
CA GLY A 15 -46.81 -11.35 -10.68
C GLY A 15 -45.48 -12.02 -10.44
N CYS A 16 -44.55 -11.96 -11.40
CA CYS A 16 -43.15 -12.21 -11.15
C CYS A 16 -42.66 -11.13 -10.18
N ALA A 17 -42.53 -11.47 -8.91
CA ALA A 17 -41.74 -10.67 -7.99
C ALA A 17 -40.29 -10.71 -8.48
N ALA A 18 -39.80 -9.62 -9.05
CA ALA A 18 -38.39 -9.44 -9.32
C ALA A 18 -37.67 -9.47 -7.95
N ASP A 19 -36.83 -10.46 -7.78
CA ASP A 19 -35.94 -10.56 -6.63
C ASP A 19 -35.12 -9.27 -6.59
N PRO A 20 -35.15 -8.46 -5.53
CA PRO A 20 -34.27 -7.32 -5.42
C PRO A 20 -32.86 -7.89 -5.28
N GLY A 21 -32.07 -7.79 -6.33
CA GLY A 21 -30.65 -8.14 -6.28
C GLY A 21 -29.93 -7.45 -5.12
N PRO A 22 -28.71 -7.88 -4.76
CA PRO A 22 -28.01 -7.36 -3.61
C PRO A 22 -27.93 -5.84 -3.68
N HIS A 23 -28.66 -5.18 -2.79
CA HIS A 23 -28.60 -3.73 -2.62
C HIS A 23 -27.32 -3.41 -1.84
N VAL A 24 -26.40 -2.74 -2.49
CA VAL A 24 -25.32 -2.04 -1.79
C VAL A 24 -25.90 -0.71 -1.32
N GLU A 25 -26.34 -0.66 -0.07
CA GLU A 25 -26.71 0.60 0.57
C GLU A 25 -25.45 1.37 0.95
N GLY A 26 -25.25 2.48 0.31
CA GLY A 26 -24.15 3.40 0.57
C GLY A 26 -23.74 4.10 -0.71
N ALA A 27 -23.23 5.33 -0.56
CA ALA A 27 -22.55 6.00 -1.67
C ALA A 27 -21.41 5.11 -2.14
N ALA A 28 -21.32 4.87 -3.45
CA ALA A 28 -20.15 4.22 -4.02
C ALA A 28 -18.89 4.94 -3.48
N PRO A 29 -17.86 4.21 -3.02
CA PRO A 29 -16.65 4.85 -2.56
C PRO A 29 -16.16 5.78 -3.66
N ALA A 30 -16.05 7.07 -3.34
CA ALA A 30 -15.52 8.04 -4.27
C ALA A 30 -14.09 7.59 -4.60
N ILE A 31 -13.89 7.15 -5.83
CA ILE A 31 -12.54 6.92 -6.33
C ILE A 31 -11.94 8.31 -6.45
N ASP A 32 -11.08 8.64 -5.50
CA ASP A 32 -10.30 9.86 -5.57
C ASP A 32 -9.41 9.76 -6.82
N ARG A 33 -9.84 10.45 -7.88
CA ARG A 33 -9.13 10.45 -9.18
C ARG A 33 -7.79 11.18 -9.09
N ASP A 34 -7.57 11.89 -7.99
CA ASP A 34 -6.32 12.58 -7.71
C ASP A 34 -5.36 11.74 -6.85
N SER A 35 -5.83 10.66 -6.24
CA SER A 35 -4.97 9.74 -5.51
C SER A 35 -4.15 8.90 -6.48
N ARG A 36 -2.87 9.26 -6.58
CA ARG A 36 -1.91 8.46 -7.34
C ARG A 36 -1.37 7.34 -6.47
N PRO A 37 -1.29 6.11 -6.99
CA PRO A 37 -0.62 5.06 -6.25
C PRO A 37 0.84 5.45 -6.00
N LEU A 38 1.27 5.30 -4.75
CA LEU A 38 2.59 5.67 -4.29
C LEU A 38 3.40 4.42 -3.98
N TYR A 39 4.60 4.37 -4.54
CA TYR A 39 5.52 3.25 -4.45
C TYR A 39 6.84 3.65 -3.79
N VAL A 40 7.58 2.66 -3.34
CA VAL A 40 9.02 2.72 -3.14
C VAL A 40 9.66 1.74 -4.12
N SER A 41 10.81 2.08 -4.67
CA SER A 41 11.59 1.10 -5.45
C SER A 41 12.72 0.55 -4.59
N ASP A 42 12.96 -0.74 -4.71
CA ASP A 42 14.16 -1.35 -4.15
C ASP A 42 15.41 -0.99 -4.97
N ALA A 43 16.57 -1.47 -4.52
CA ALA A 43 17.85 -1.23 -5.21
C ALA A 43 17.91 -1.83 -6.64
N ALA A 44 17.06 -2.81 -6.95
CA ALA A 44 16.92 -3.39 -8.28
C ALA A 44 15.91 -2.63 -9.17
N GLY A 45 15.21 -1.65 -8.62
CA GLY A 45 14.22 -0.84 -9.33
C GLY A 45 12.82 -1.45 -9.35
N GLU A 46 12.54 -2.46 -8.54
CA GLU A 46 11.21 -3.06 -8.43
C GLU A 46 10.28 -2.15 -7.63
N PRO A 47 9.10 -1.78 -8.18
CA PRO A 47 8.13 -0.96 -7.46
C PRO A 47 7.37 -1.78 -6.41
N LEU A 48 7.36 -1.29 -5.18
CA LEU A 48 6.77 -1.96 -4.03
C LEU A 48 5.79 -1.03 -3.30
N GLN A 49 4.74 -1.60 -2.71
CA GLN A 49 3.81 -0.91 -1.81
C GLN A 49 3.80 -1.61 -0.46
N ARG A 50 4.07 -0.85 0.60
CA ARG A 50 4.12 -1.37 1.98
C ARG A 50 4.92 -2.67 2.10
N PRO A 51 6.14 -2.73 1.56
CA PRO A 51 6.92 -3.96 1.61
C PRO A 51 7.27 -4.33 3.06
N GLU A 52 7.27 -5.61 3.37
CA GLU A 52 7.80 -6.11 4.65
C GLU A 52 9.32 -6.09 4.68
N ARG A 53 9.95 -6.05 3.50
CA ARG A 53 11.39 -5.96 3.33
C ARG A 53 11.74 -5.38 1.96
N PHE A 54 12.82 -4.66 1.87
CA PHE A 54 13.43 -4.27 0.60
C PHE A 54 14.88 -3.83 0.80
N ALA A 55 15.68 -3.93 -0.25
CA ALA A 55 17.03 -3.38 -0.29
C ALA A 55 16.94 -1.89 -0.64
N VAL A 56 17.45 -1.05 0.24
CA VAL A 56 17.57 0.41 0.00
C VAL A 56 18.69 0.69 -0.99
N THR A 57 19.83 0.01 -0.78
CA THR A 57 20.99 -0.01 -1.66
C THR A 57 21.46 -1.46 -1.81
N GLU A 58 22.47 -1.70 -2.64
CA GLU A 58 23.11 -3.01 -2.73
C GLU A 58 23.77 -3.47 -1.41
N PHE A 59 24.00 -2.53 -0.48
CA PHE A 59 24.70 -2.80 0.79
C PHE A 59 23.82 -2.65 2.03
N THR A 60 22.59 -2.13 1.89
CA THR A 60 21.70 -1.82 3.01
C THR A 60 20.30 -2.40 2.77
N SER A 61 19.84 -3.21 3.69
CA SER A 61 18.54 -3.85 3.64
C SER A 61 17.69 -3.52 4.86
N LEU A 62 16.39 -3.38 4.63
CA LEU A 62 15.36 -3.23 5.64
C LEU A 62 14.50 -4.48 5.67
N THR A 63 14.19 -4.98 6.87
CA THR A 63 13.40 -6.19 7.06
C THR A 63 12.41 -6.04 8.22
N GLY A 64 11.39 -6.89 8.26
CA GLY A 64 10.39 -6.86 9.32
C GLY A 64 9.63 -5.55 9.43
N LEU A 65 9.46 -4.84 8.32
CA LEU A 65 8.82 -3.53 8.28
C LEU A 65 7.33 -3.63 8.60
N ARG A 66 6.90 -2.84 9.54
CA ARG A 66 5.50 -2.64 9.90
C ARG A 66 5.14 -1.18 9.68
N TRP A 67 4.33 -0.93 8.66
CA TRP A 67 3.97 0.41 8.24
C TRP A 67 2.87 0.99 9.12
N GLU A 68 3.16 2.12 9.76
CA GLU A 68 2.21 2.94 10.52
C GLU A 68 1.42 3.88 9.61
N SER A 69 2.07 4.38 8.55
CA SER A 69 1.48 5.28 7.56
C SER A 69 2.02 4.99 6.16
N TRP A 70 1.21 5.30 5.15
CA TRP A 70 1.57 5.15 3.74
C TRP A 70 0.67 6.00 2.85
N GLY A 71 1.22 6.54 1.76
CA GLY A 71 0.43 7.20 0.73
C GLY A 71 0.40 8.71 0.80
N ASP A 72 0.91 9.28 1.87
CA ASP A 72 1.10 10.72 2.05
C ASP A 72 2.52 11.17 1.63
N SER A 73 2.84 12.43 1.85
CA SER A 73 4.19 12.97 1.61
C SER A 73 5.29 12.24 2.37
N ARG A 74 4.92 11.50 3.41
CA ARG A 74 5.78 10.64 4.22
C ARG A 74 5.11 9.31 4.49
N ALA A 75 5.90 8.25 4.55
CA ALA A 75 5.50 6.95 5.05
C ALA A 75 6.45 6.53 6.17
N ARG A 76 5.91 5.94 7.22
CA ARG A 76 6.68 5.56 8.40
C ARG A 76 6.47 4.10 8.74
N ALA A 77 7.54 3.42 9.08
CA ALA A 77 7.54 2.04 9.56
C ALA A 77 8.56 1.83 10.67
N ASP A 78 8.35 0.82 11.48
CA ASP A 78 9.35 0.23 12.33
C ASP A 78 9.80 -1.10 11.74
N GLY A 79 11.07 -1.43 11.93
CA GLY A 79 11.66 -2.65 11.43
C GLY A 79 13.11 -2.84 11.87
N LEU A 80 13.86 -3.54 11.04
CA LEU A 80 15.28 -3.80 11.27
C LEU A 80 16.09 -3.32 10.06
N VAL A 81 17.23 -2.71 10.32
CA VAL A 81 18.23 -2.38 9.30
C VAL A 81 19.45 -3.26 9.45
N SER A 82 19.97 -3.74 8.33
CA SER A 82 21.21 -4.50 8.25
C SER A 82 21.97 -4.16 6.97
N GLY A 83 23.23 -4.51 6.92
CA GLY A 83 24.04 -4.31 5.74
C GLY A 83 25.43 -4.89 5.88
N THR A 84 26.20 -4.89 4.79
CA THR A 84 27.59 -5.37 4.79
C THR A 84 28.52 -4.50 5.63
N TRP A 85 28.17 -3.24 5.83
CA TRP A 85 28.91 -2.25 6.59
C TRP A 85 28.91 -2.48 8.12
N CYS A 86 27.99 -3.32 8.62
CA CYS A 86 27.89 -3.61 10.06
C CYS A 86 28.16 -5.08 10.42
N LEU A 87 28.55 -5.91 9.46
CA LEU A 87 28.91 -7.30 9.73
C LEU A 87 30.23 -7.40 10.51
N PRO A 88 30.38 -8.39 11.44
CA PRO A 88 29.39 -9.41 11.80
C PRO A 88 28.35 -8.98 12.85
N ASP A 89 28.45 -7.78 13.39
CA ASP A 89 27.71 -7.33 14.59
C ASP A 89 26.21 -7.15 14.34
N CYS A 90 25.77 -7.08 13.11
CA CYS A 90 24.38 -6.86 12.74
C CYS A 90 23.71 -7.99 11.97
N GLU A 91 24.10 -9.24 12.16
CA GLU A 91 23.47 -10.38 11.49
C GLU A 91 21.96 -10.47 11.72
N GLY A 92 21.49 -10.06 12.91
CA GLY A 92 20.08 -9.98 13.25
C GLY A 92 19.41 -8.66 12.88
N GLY A 93 20.14 -7.70 12.37
CA GLY A 93 19.70 -6.32 12.13
C GLY A 93 19.62 -5.47 13.41
N HIS A 94 19.61 -4.16 13.23
CA HIS A 94 19.38 -3.19 14.29
C HIS A 94 17.94 -2.69 14.24
N PRO A 95 17.26 -2.57 15.40
CA PRO A 95 15.95 -1.91 15.44
C PRO A 95 16.04 -0.51 14.85
N ALA A 96 15.11 -0.18 13.99
CA ALA A 96 15.13 1.10 13.29
C ALA A 96 13.72 1.60 13.00
N THR A 97 13.59 2.91 13.04
CA THR A 97 12.47 3.62 12.45
C THR A 97 12.84 4.06 11.04
N VAL A 98 11.97 3.81 10.10
CA VAL A 98 12.16 4.10 8.67
C VAL A 98 11.15 5.15 8.25
N GLU A 99 11.63 6.23 7.64
CA GLU A 99 10.78 7.25 7.06
C GLU A 99 11.10 7.40 5.56
N LEU A 100 10.12 7.07 4.72
CA LEU A 100 10.16 7.39 3.30
C LEU A 100 9.60 8.79 3.09
N HIS A 101 10.24 9.59 2.23
CA HIS A 101 9.80 10.97 1.99
C HIS A 101 10.15 11.47 0.59
N THR A 102 9.82 12.73 0.34
CA THR A 102 10.08 13.41 -0.93
C THR A 102 9.50 12.66 -2.14
N PRO A 103 8.17 12.47 -2.18
CA PRO A 103 7.56 11.78 -3.31
C PRO A 103 7.72 12.58 -4.59
N ALA A 104 8.09 11.90 -5.67
CA ALA A 104 8.13 12.43 -7.02
C ALA A 104 7.04 11.81 -7.87
N VAL A 105 6.28 12.65 -8.56
CA VAL A 105 5.14 12.25 -9.38
C VAL A 105 5.57 12.10 -10.83
N ARG A 106 5.17 10.99 -11.44
CA ARG A 106 5.28 10.76 -12.88
C ARG A 106 3.97 10.24 -13.42
N GLU A 107 3.39 11.00 -14.34
CA GLU A 107 2.10 10.64 -14.96
C GLU A 107 1.02 10.31 -13.91
N ARG A 108 0.76 9.01 -13.71
CA ARG A 108 -0.31 8.52 -12.83
C ARG A 108 0.21 7.82 -11.57
N VAL A 109 1.52 7.78 -11.37
CA VAL A 109 2.16 7.14 -10.23
C VAL A 109 3.11 8.10 -9.53
N ALA A 110 3.39 7.82 -8.25
CA ALA A 110 4.38 8.55 -7.48
C ALA A 110 5.34 7.56 -6.82
N TYR A 111 6.55 8.03 -6.54
CA TYR A 111 7.57 7.25 -5.85
C TYR A 111 8.19 8.08 -4.75
N TYR A 112 8.37 7.49 -3.58
CA TYR A 112 9.27 8.05 -2.58
C TYR A 112 10.70 8.02 -3.13
N THR A 113 11.40 9.13 -3.03
CA THR A 113 12.75 9.26 -3.58
C THR A 113 13.83 9.31 -2.54
N ARG A 114 13.45 9.41 -1.27
CA ARG A 114 14.36 9.49 -0.14
C ARG A 114 13.90 8.60 1.00
N VAL A 115 14.87 8.12 1.77
CA VAL A 115 14.62 7.39 3.01
C VAL A 115 15.57 7.83 4.09
N THR A 116 15.07 8.03 5.29
CA THR A 116 15.84 8.21 6.51
C THR A 116 15.63 6.99 7.39
N VAL A 117 16.70 6.41 7.86
CA VAL A 117 16.69 5.26 8.77
C VAL A 117 17.34 5.67 10.08
N ASP A 118 16.54 5.75 11.13
CA ASP A 118 17.02 6.02 12.48
C ASP A 118 17.16 4.69 13.22
N ALA A 119 18.40 4.22 13.35
CA ALA A 119 18.73 2.91 13.90
C ALA A 119 19.33 3.02 15.29
N GLU A 120 18.87 2.17 16.19
CA GLU A 120 19.36 2.08 17.55
C GLU A 120 20.69 1.33 17.61
N GLY A 121 21.61 1.80 18.46
CA GLY A 121 22.86 1.10 18.79
C GLY A 121 23.95 1.19 17.72
N LEU A 122 23.80 2.06 16.73
CA LEU A 122 24.83 2.32 15.73
C LEU A 122 25.79 3.44 16.16
N PRO A 123 27.08 3.37 15.77
CA PRO A 123 28.01 4.49 15.89
C PRO A 123 27.51 5.71 15.10
N PRO A 124 27.82 6.94 15.56
CA PRO A 124 27.35 8.18 14.91
C PRO A 124 27.68 8.28 13.42
N GLU A 125 28.84 7.78 13.03
CA GLU A 125 29.31 7.76 11.62
C GLU A 125 28.40 6.90 10.74
N GLN A 126 27.97 5.73 11.24
CA GLN A 126 27.04 4.84 10.52
C GLN A 126 25.61 5.39 10.52
N THR A 127 25.20 6.01 11.62
CA THR A 127 23.91 6.70 11.68
C THR A 127 23.83 7.80 10.64
N ALA A 128 24.88 8.61 10.49
CA ALA A 128 24.91 9.69 9.50
C ALA A 128 24.82 9.18 8.05
N GLU A 129 25.34 8.00 7.76
CA GLU A 129 25.23 7.38 6.43
C GLU A 129 23.82 6.88 6.09
N LEU A 130 22.98 6.69 7.10
CA LEU A 130 21.59 6.23 6.95
C LEU A 130 20.59 7.39 6.91
N GLU A 131 21.04 8.61 7.11
CA GLU A 131 20.21 9.80 6.98
C GLU A 131 20.05 10.20 5.51
N ASP A 132 18.80 10.44 5.11
CA ASP A 132 18.47 11.01 3.80
C ASP A 132 19.09 10.29 2.59
N LEU A 133 19.06 8.96 2.61
CA LEU A 133 19.51 8.13 1.49
C LEU A 133 18.63 8.33 0.26
N GLN A 134 19.26 8.40 -0.89
CA GLN A 134 18.55 8.46 -2.15
C GLN A 134 18.03 7.07 -2.56
N LEU A 135 16.73 6.98 -2.82
CA LEU A 135 16.12 5.79 -3.37
C LEU A 135 16.17 5.81 -4.90
N TYR A 136 16.22 4.63 -5.47
CA TYR A 136 16.01 4.51 -6.90
C TYR A 136 14.58 4.96 -7.25
N ALA A 137 14.46 5.78 -8.26
CA ALA A 137 13.18 6.12 -8.85
C ALA A 137 13.30 5.95 -10.37
N PRO A 138 12.36 5.25 -11.03
CA PRO A 138 12.46 4.91 -12.45
C PRO A 138 12.19 6.12 -13.35
N PHE A 139 12.75 7.27 -13.00
CA PHE A 139 12.61 8.53 -13.72
C PHE A 139 13.87 8.81 -14.53
N ARG A 140 13.78 8.52 -15.79
CA ARG A 140 14.72 9.02 -16.79
C ARG A 140 13.97 9.72 -17.92
#